data_3f90482d52abf5ef989962d1cd7ce684
#
_entry.id   3f90482d52abf5ef989962d1cd7ce684
#
_cell.length_a   1.000
_cell.length_b   1.000
_cell.length_c   1.000
_cell.angle_alpha   90.00
_cell.angle_beta   90.00
_cell.angle_gamma   90.00
#
_symmetry.space_group_name_H-M   'P 1'
#
loop_
_entity.id
_entity.type
_entity.pdbx_description
1 polymer ?
#
loop_
_entity_poly.entity_id
_entity_poly.type
_entity_poly.pdbx_seq_one_letter_code
_entity_poly.pdbx_strand_id
1 'polypeptide(L)'
;TMTGLEADGSASYAFTLADASGNTANVSSAGSSVTIDKTAPTLTSVAIESDNANTAYAKAGDEITLTITADEDLIAPPTVFLAGRSATVASVGGSSTDYTASITTNSTDTQGQVAISIAFSDLSGNAGTEVTATTNGSSVIFDRAVPVLTAVTMSSNNANSAYAKEGDIVTLSFESNVAEPLQELSLIHI
;
A
#
# COMPACT_ATOMS: atom_id res chain seq x y z
N THR A 1 15.64 8.39 -36.70
CA THR A 1 14.33 8.66 -36.09
C THR A 1 13.57 7.37 -36.06
N MET A 2 13.14 6.92 -34.86
CA MET A 2 12.30 5.74 -34.69
C MET A 2 10.88 6.10 -35.13
N THR A 3 10.20 5.17 -35.83
CA THR A 3 8.90 5.42 -36.46
C THR A 3 7.73 4.81 -35.68
N GLY A 4 8.00 4.14 -34.53
CA GLY A 4 6.98 3.47 -33.74
C GLY A 4 6.52 2.10 -34.26
N LEU A 5 7.16 1.59 -35.30
CA LEU A 5 6.90 0.27 -35.90
C LEU A 5 7.92 -0.78 -35.44
N GLU A 6 8.98 -0.37 -34.74
CA GLU A 6 10.02 -1.26 -34.21
C GLU A 6 9.40 -2.14 -33.12
N ALA A 7 9.74 -3.43 -33.12
CA ALA A 7 9.40 -4.37 -32.05
C ALA A 7 10.30 -4.14 -30.82
N ASP A 8 9.84 -4.53 -29.65
CA ASP A 8 10.67 -4.56 -28.46
C ASP A 8 11.86 -5.50 -28.66
N GLY A 9 13.01 -5.14 -28.13
CA GLY A 9 14.25 -5.89 -28.24
C GLY A 9 15.47 -5.04 -28.61
N SER A 10 16.60 -5.71 -28.87
CA SER A 10 17.85 -5.02 -29.22
C SER A 10 17.85 -4.53 -30.67
N ALA A 11 18.07 -3.24 -30.85
CA ALA A 11 18.39 -2.67 -32.16
C ALA A 11 19.80 -3.04 -32.59
N SER A 12 19.91 -3.60 -33.79
CA SER A 12 21.20 -3.97 -34.39
C SER A 12 21.38 -3.21 -35.72
N TYR A 13 22.63 -3.05 -36.12
CA TYR A 13 22.98 -2.49 -37.43
C TYR A 13 23.97 -3.40 -38.15
N ALA A 14 23.88 -3.40 -39.48
CA ALA A 14 24.89 -3.97 -40.34
C ALA A 14 25.03 -3.10 -41.57
N PHE A 15 26.25 -2.80 -42.01
CA PHE A 15 26.49 -2.13 -43.27
C PHE A 15 27.75 -2.64 -43.94
N THR A 16 27.77 -2.56 -45.25
CA THR A 16 28.89 -2.93 -46.07
C THR A 16 29.56 -1.66 -46.64
N LEU A 17 30.85 -1.54 -46.43
CA LEU A 17 31.67 -0.52 -47.07
C LEU A 17 32.34 -1.13 -48.29
N ALA A 18 32.39 -0.38 -49.41
CA ALA A 18 33.16 -0.75 -50.60
C ALA A 18 34.14 0.35 -50.97
N ASP A 19 35.39 -0.02 -51.33
CA ASP A 19 36.33 0.91 -51.89
C ASP A 19 36.12 1.11 -53.41
N ALA A 20 36.87 2.01 -54.02
CA ALA A 20 36.78 2.31 -55.46
C ALA A 20 37.22 1.14 -56.34
N SER A 21 37.91 0.14 -55.80
CA SER A 21 38.35 -1.08 -56.48
C SER A 21 37.34 -2.23 -56.34
N GLY A 22 36.24 -2.03 -55.56
CA GLY A 22 35.23 -3.04 -55.33
C GLY A 22 35.50 -3.97 -54.14
N ASN A 23 36.59 -3.73 -53.33
CA ASN A 23 36.82 -4.49 -52.11
C ASN A 23 35.77 -4.09 -51.05
N THR A 24 35.18 -5.07 -50.35
CA THR A 24 34.11 -4.86 -49.39
C THR A 24 34.54 -5.25 -47.96
N ALA A 25 34.08 -4.45 -46.99
CA ALA A 25 34.14 -4.74 -45.58
C ALA A 25 32.75 -4.68 -44.96
N ASN A 26 32.41 -5.69 -44.15
CA ASN A 26 31.11 -5.72 -43.42
C ASN A 26 31.35 -5.28 -41.99
N VAL A 27 30.51 -4.36 -41.52
CA VAL A 27 30.49 -3.89 -40.14
C VAL A 27 29.12 -4.16 -39.54
N SER A 28 29.09 -4.76 -38.38
CA SER A 28 27.84 -5.05 -37.64
C SER A 28 27.94 -4.57 -36.18
N SER A 29 26.83 -4.55 -35.50
CA SER A 29 26.68 -4.04 -34.12
C SER A 29 27.39 -4.85 -33.02
N ALA A 30 28.45 -5.61 -33.36
CA ALA A 30 29.23 -6.33 -32.35
C ALA A 30 29.79 -5.36 -31.30
N GLY A 31 29.23 -5.44 -30.09
CA GLY A 31 29.74 -4.70 -28.92
C GLY A 31 28.96 -3.42 -28.55
N SER A 32 27.94 -3.00 -29.29
CA SER A 32 27.01 -1.94 -28.87
C SER A 32 25.59 -2.23 -29.34
N SER A 33 24.63 -2.09 -28.44
CA SER A 33 23.19 -2.24 -28.76
C SER A 33 22.39 -1.19 -28.00
N VAL A 34 21.24 -0.85 -28.55
CA VAL A 34 20.20 -0.04 -27.88
C VAL A 34 18.98 -0.94 -27.74
N THR A 35 18.43 -1.03 -26.55
CA THR A 35 17.17 -1.72 -26.32
C THR A 35 16.04 -0.81 -26.69
N ILE A 36 15.09 -1.33 -27.48
CA ILE A 36 13.80 -0.72 -27.77
C ILE A 36 12.82 -1.40 -26.84
N ASP A 37 12.14 -0.63 -26.01
CA ASP A 37 11.12 -1.11 -25.10
C ASP A 37 9.94 -0.15 -25.13
N LYS A 38 8.74 -0.67 -25.37
CA LYS A 38 7.45 0.04 -25.44
C LYS A 38 6.42 -0.56 -24.50
N THR A 39 6.82 -1.60 -23.77
CA THR A 39 5.97 -2.28 -22.82
C THR A 39 5.98 -1.47 -21.52
N ALA A 40 4.81 -1.09 -21.04
CA ALA A 40 4.70 -0.40 -19.76
C ALA A 40 4.76 -1.41 -18.62
N PRO A 41 5.42 -1.08 -17.50
CA PRO A 41 5.50 -1.95 -16.34
C PRO A 41 4.13 -2.16 -15.69
N THR A 42 3.96 -3.27 -14.99
CA THR A 42 2.79 -3.57 -14.15
C THR A 42 3.19 -3.92 -12.72
N LEU A 43 2.29 -3.70 -11.75
CA LEU A 43 2.50 -4.13 -10.38
C LEU A 43 1.89 -5.52 -10.17
N THR A 44 2.74 -6.51 -9.90
CA THR A 44 2.34 -7.91 -9.67
C THR A 44 1.82 -8.15 -8.26
N SER A 45 2.30 -7.35 -7.29
CA SER A 45 1.83 -7.41 -5.91
C SER A 45 1.74 -6.02 -5.30
N VAL A 46 0.60 -5.74 -4.69
CA VAL A 46 0.38 -4.56 -3.85
C VAL A 46 -0.41 -5.02 -2.63
N ALA A 47 0.16 -4.84 -1.43
CA ALA A 47 -0.49 -5.18 -0.17
C ALA A 47 -0.29 -4.06 0.86
N ILE A 48 -1.28 -3.84 1.73
CA ILE A 48 -1.26 -2.79 2.75
C ILE A 48 -1.54 -3.39 4.11
N GLU A 49 -0.83 -2.91 5.12
CA GLU A 49 -1.04 -3.25 6.53
C GLU A 49 -0.66 -2.09 7.45
N SER A 50 -1.06 -2.19 8.70
CA SER A 50 -0.69 -1.28 9.79
C SER A 50 0.11 -2.03 10.84
N ASP A 51 0.91 -1.33 11.63
CA ASP A 51 1.61 -1.85 12.81
C ASP A 51 0.69 -1.99 14.05
N ASN A 52 -0.61 -1.71 13.89
CA ASN A 52 -1.61 -1.94 14.94
C ASN A 52 -1.74 -3.44 15.26
N ALA A 53 -2.19 -3.79 16.48
CA ALA A 53 -2.44 -5.18 16.88
C ALA A 53 -3.42 -5.91 15.92
N ASN A 54 -4.37 -5.19 15.34
CA ASN A 54 -5.17 -5.63 14.20
C ASN A 54 -4.69 -4.86 12.96
N THR A 55 -3.91 -5.51 12.11
CA THR A 55 -3.22 -4.88 10.97
C THR A 55 -4.16 -4.30 9.92
N ALA A 56 -5.47 -4.61 9.97
CA ALA A 56 -6.50 -4.01 9.12
C ALA A 56 -7.04 -2.67 9.64
N TYR A 57 -6.58 -2.21 10.81
CA TYR A 57 -6.97 -0.94 11.41
C TYR A 57 -5.74 -0.12 11.78
N ALA A 58 -5.89 1.20 11.78
CA ALA A 58 -4.89 2.14 12.27
C ALA A 58 -5.57 3.25 13.08
N LYS A 59 -4.94 3.69 14.16
CA LYS A 59 -5.28 4.90 14.92
C LYS A 59 -4.18 5.94 14.76
N ALA A 60 -4.38 7.14 15.25
CA ALA A 60 -3.35 8.18 15.20
C ALA A 60 -2.06 7.75 15.90
N GLY A 61 -0.94 7.86 15.18
CA GLY A 61 0.39 7.45 15.59
C GLY A 61 0.84 6.09 15.07
N ASP A 62 -0.06 5.28 14.52
CA ASP A 62 0.30 3.98 13.92
C ASP A 62 0.96 4.21 12.55
N GLU A 63 1.87 3.31 12.16
CA GLU A 63 2.49 3.30 10.85
C GLU A 63 1.69 2.40 9.90
N ILE A 64 1.37 2.93 8.72
CA ILE A 64 0.78 2.18 7.62
C ILE A 64 1.86 1.93 6.59
N THR A 65 2.05 0.66 6.21
CA THR A 65 3.03 0.21 5.24
C THR A 65 2.34 -0.43 4.03
N LEU A 66 2.74 0.00 2.84
CA LEU A 66 2.38 -0.60 1.56
C LEU A 66 3.60 -1.33 1.01
N THR A 67 3.45 -2.60 0.63
CA THR A 67 4.46 -3.38 -0.09
C THR A 67 4.09 -3.44 -1.57
N ILE A 68 5.08 -3.26 -2.45
CA ILE A 68 4.91 -3.14 -3.89
C ILE A 68 5.94 -4.02 -4.57
N THR A 69 5.51 -4.83 -5.55
CA THR A 69 6.39 -5.57 -6.45
C THR A 69 5.98 -5.29 -7.90
N ALA A 70 6.92 -4.83 -8.71
CA ALA A 70 6.77 -4.64 -10.14
C ALA A 70 7.21 -5.91 -10.91
N ASP A 71 6.75 -6.08 -12.14
CA ASP A 71 7.15 -7.17 -13.05
C ASP A 71 8.50 -6.94 -13.72
N GLU A 72 8.99 -5.68 -13.72
CA GLU A 72 10.27 -5.28 -14.29
C GLU A 72 10.91 -4.13 -13.50
N ASP A 73 12.16 -3.82 -13.83
CA ASP A 73 12.93 -2.75 -13.19
C ASP A 73 12.32 -1.37 -13.45
N LEU A 74 12.09 -0.61 -12.38
CA LEU A 74 11.63 0.77 -12.44
C LEU A 74 12.81 1.74 -12.55
N ILE A 75 12.63 2.84 -13.28
CA ILE A 75 13.65 3.88 -13.47
C ILE A 75 13.97 4.62 -12.16
N ALA A 76 13.00 4.67 -11.25
CA ALA A 76 13.10 5.31 -9.92
C ALA A 76 12.06 4.68 -8.99
N PRO A 77 12.20 4.84 -7.66
CA PRO A 77 11.16 4.45 -6.72
C PRO A 77 9.80 5.05 -7.13
N PRO A 78 8.70 4.28 -7.03
CA PRO A 78 7.38 4.76 -7.38
C PRO A 78 6.97 5.98 -6.54
N THR A 79 6.14 6.85 -7.10
CA THR A 79 5.49 7.91 -6.34
C THR A 79 4.24 7.35 -5.69
N VAL A 80 4.16 7.38 -4.36
CA VAL A 80 3.07 6.78 -3.60
C VAL A 80 2.39 7.82 -2.73
N PHE A 81 1.04 7.81 -2.78
CA PHE A 81 0.20 8.53 -1.83
C PHE A 81 -0.63 7.54 -1.02
N LEU A 82 -0.63 7.73 0.30
CA LEU A 82 -1.44 7.00 1.28
C LEU A 82 -2.25 8.01 2.08
N ALA A 83 -3.56 7.79 2.22
CA ALA A 83 -4.48 8.74 2.86
C ALA A 83 -4.37 10.17 2.29
N GLY A 84 -4.07 10.32 0.98
CA GLY A 84 -3.90 11.62 0.32
C GLY A 84 -2.58 12.34 0.61
N ARG A 85 -1.65 11.71 1.34
CA ARG A 85 -0.32 12.25 1.66
C ARG A 85 0.78 11.47 0.96
N SER A 86 1.87 12.15 0.55
CA SER A 86 3.05 11.51 0.00
C SER A 86 3.66 10.55 1.03
N ALA A 87 3.85 9.30 0.66
CA ALA A 87 4.52 8.29 1.47
C ALA A 87 6.05 8.35 1.34
N THR A 88 6.74 7.89 2.37
CA THR A 88 8.18 7.62 2.29
C THR A 88 8.38 6.28 1.61
N VAL A 89 9.07 6.29 0.45
CA VAL A 89 9.31 5.07 -0.34
C VAL A 89 10.76 4.64 -0.20
N ALA A 90 10.98 3.34 0.00
CA ALA A 90 12.29 2.71 0.08
C ALA A 90 12.32 1.42 -0.76
N SER A 91 13.45 1.15 -1.42
CA SER A 91 13.67 -0.14 -2.09
C SER A 91 14.00 -1.23 -1.06
N VAL A 92 13.50 -2.43 -1.27
CA VAL A 92 13.76 -3.60 -0.43
C VAL A 92 15.08 -4.23 -0.86
N GLY A 93 16.10 -4.20 0.02
CA GLY A 93 17.39 -4.81 -0.25
C GLY A 93 18.15 -4.23 -1.46
N GLY A 94 17.81 -3.01 -1.91
CA GLY A 94 18.38 -2.38 -3.11
C GLY A 94 17.77 -2.88 -4.42
N SER A 95 16.62 -3.57 -4.36
CA SER A 95 15.85 -4.00 -5.54
C SER A 95 15.37 -2.80 -6.36
N SER A 96 15.25 -2.99 -7.66
CA SER A 96 14.59 -2.06 -8.60
C SER A 96 13.15 -2.48 -8.94
N THR A 97 12.68 -3.57 -8.34
CA THR A 97 11.31 -4.09 -8.51
C THR A 97 10.50 -4.08 -7.22
N ASP A 98 11.17 -4.19 -6.05
CA ASP A 98 10.50 -4.35 -4.75
C ASP A 98 10.68 -3.11 -3.90
N TYR A 99 9.56 -2.56 -3.43
CA TYR A 99 9.51 -1.33 -2.65
C TYR A 99 8.56 -1.45 -1.47
N THR A 100 8.86 -0.65 -0.44
CA THR A 100 7.92 -0.35 0.63
C THR A 100 7.62 1.15 0.62
N ALA A 101 6.38 1.50 0.95
CA ALA A 101 5.97 2.90 1.12
C ALA A 101 5.24 3.03 2.45
N SER A 102 5.64 3.98 3.30
CA SER A 102 5.00 4.13 4.62
C SER A 102 4.63 5.57 4.95
N ILE A 103 3.63 5.70 5.81
CA ILE A 103 3.25 6.93 6.49
C ILE A 103 2.96 6.62 7.97
N THR A 104 3.29 7.57 8.85
CA THR A 104 2.72 7.57 10.21
C THR A 104 1.41 8.36 10.18
N THR A 105 0.32 7.75 10.67
CA THR A 105 -1.00 8.37 10.74
C THR A 105 -1.03 9.50 11.79
N ASN A 106 -1.93 10.45 11.61
CA ASN A 106 -2.11 11.54 12.57
C ASN A 106 -3.61 11.89 12.76
N SER A 107 -3.90 12.68 13.78
CA SER A 107 -5.27 13.05 14.15
C SER A 107 -6.04 13.88 13.10
N THR A 108 -5.36 14.39 12.05
CA THR A 108 -5.98 15.16 10.97
C THR A 108 -6.30 14.30 9.74
N ASP A 109 -5.81 13.04 9.69
CA ASP A 109 -6.10 12.14 8.59
C ASP A 109 -7.60 11.84 8.52
N THR A 110 -8.09 11.60 7.32
CA THR A 110 -9.50 11.30 7.08
C THR A 110 -9.84 9.91 7.62
N GLN A 111 -10.84 9.83 8.48
CA GLN A 111 -11.34 8.56 9.00
C GLN A 111 -11.98 7.72 7.90
N GLY A 112 -11.76 6.39 7.95
CA GLY A 112 -12.25 5.43 6.98
C GLY A 112 -11.14 4.68 6.27
N GLN A 113 -11.46 4.04 5.15
CA GLN A 113 -10.49 3.26 4.38
C GLN A 113 -9.38 4.15 3.83
N VAL A 114 -8.14 3.72 4.03
CA VAL A 114 -6.95 4.42 3.52
C VAL A 114 -6.91 4.33 2.00
N ALA A 115 -6.96 5.50 1.34
CA ALA A 115 -6.82 5.58 -0.11
C ALA A 115 -5.36 5.39 -0.53
N ILE A 116 -5.16 4.70 -1.65
CA ILE A 116 -3.87 4.38 -2.26
C ILE A 116 -3.81 5.02 -3.65
N SER A 117 -2.65 5.56 -4.02
CA SER A 117 -2.33 5.96 -5.39
C SER A 117 -0.84 5.72 -5.63
N ILE A 118 -0.51 4.98 -6.69
CA ILE A 118 0.85 4.58 -7.05
C ILE A 118 1.08 4.90 -8.51
N ALA A 119 2.07 5.77 -8.80
CA ALA A 119 2.54 6.08 -10.15
C ALA A 119 3.99 5.62 -10.31
N PHE A 120 4.32 5.00 -11.43
CA PHE A 120 5.61 4.37 -11.69
C PHE A 120 5.91 4.32 -13.19
N SER A 121 7.19 4.14 -13.56
CA SER A 121 7.66 3.99 -14.93
C SER A 121 8.86 3.05 -14.98
N ASP A 122 9.06 2.36 -16.11
CA ASP A 122 10.20 1.50 -16.37
C ASP A 122 11.49 2.28 -16.70
N LEU A 123 12.59 1.55 -16.97
CA LEU A 123 13.89 2.11 -17.35
C LEU A 123 13.85 2.86 -18.69
N SER A 124 12.92 2.55 -19.56
CA SER A 124 12.75 3.16 -20.89
C SER A 124 11.87 4.42 -20.86
N GLY A 125 11.18 4.67 -19.74
CA GLY A 125 10.31 5.82 -19.51
C GLY A 125 8.86 5.53 -19.88
N ASN A 126 8.46 4.26 -20.12
CA ASN A 126 7.04 3.91 -20.31
C ASN A 126 6.34 3.99 -18.95
N ALA A 127 5.25 4.74 -18.87
CA ALA A 127 4.49 4.89 -17.65
C ALA A 127 3.52 3.71 -17.44
N GLY A 128 3.59 3.08 -16.28
CA GLY A 128 2.59 2.12 -15.83
C GLY A 128 1.22 2.78 -15.59
N THR A 129 0.17 1.99 -15.67
CA THR A 129 -1.16 2.46 -15.27
C THR A 129 -1.21 2.72 -13.77
N GLU A 130 -1.72 3.89 -13.35
CA GLU A 130 -1.87 4.21 -11.92
C GLU A 130 -2.65 3.10 -11.19
N VAL A 131 -2.11 2.67 -10.03
CA VAL A 131 -2.72 1.64 -9.19
C VAL A 131 -3.30 2.29 -7.94
N THR A 132 -4.61 2.07 -7.70
CA THR A 132 -5.38 2.66 -6.60
C THR A 132 -5.98 1.62 -5.65
N ALA A 133 -5.65 0.35 -5.83
CA ALA A 133 -6.14 -0.77 -5.01
C ALA A 133 -5.04 -1.81 -4.82
N THR A 134 -5.17 -2.62 -3.76
CA THR A 134 -4.29 -3.75 -3.51
C THR A 134 -4.63 -4.94 -4.40
N THR A 135 -3.65 -5.79 -4.70
CA THR A 135 -3.85 -6.99 -5.55
C THR A 135 -4.39 -8.18 -4.76
N ASN A 136 -4.19 -8.19 -3.44
CA ASN A 136 -4.61 -9.27 -2.53
C ASN A 136 -5.90 -8.97 -1.75
N GLY A 137 -6.53 -7.80 -1.98
CA GLY A 137 -7.73 -7.36 -1.28
C GLY A 137 -7.49 -6.85 0.15
N SER A 138 -6.23 -6.69 0.60
CA SER A 138 -5.93 -6.08 1.89
C SER A 138 -6.36 -4.62 1.93
N SER A 139 -6.75 -4.14 3.09
CA SER A 139 -7.12 -2.74 3.33
C SER A 139 -6.86 -2.37 4.77
N VAL A 140 -6.60 -1.08 5.02
CA VAL A 140 -6.49 -0.51 6.36
C VAL A 140 -7.58 0.52 6.55
N ILE A 141 -8.27 0.46 7.68
CA ILE A 141 -9.25 1.46 8.11
C ILE A 141 -8.60 2.34 9.17
N PHE A 142 -8.45 3.62 8.87
CA PHE A 142 -8.03 4.60 9.86
C PHE A 142 -9.23 5.02 10.72
N ASP A 143 -9.14 4.78 12.03
CA ASP A 143 -10.14 5.16 13.01
C ASP A 143 -9.51 5.95 14.16
N ARG A 144 -10.04 7.12 14.42
CA ARG A 144 -9.63 8.01 15.52
C ARG A 144 -10.71 8.20 16.56
N ALA A 145 -11.88 7.58 16.35
CA ALA A 145 -12.99 7.69 17.27
C ALA A 145 -12.71 6.84 18.52
N VAL A 146 -12.81 7.46 19.68
CA VAL A 146 -12.74 6.72 20.94
C VAL A 146 -14.14 6.20 21.31
N PRO A 147 -14.25 4.96 21.82
CA PRO A 147 -15.52 4.47 22.30
C PRO A 147 -15.97 5.27 23.54
N VAL A 148 -17.26 5.54 23.60
CA VAL A 148 -17.90 6.25 24.74
C VAL A 148 -19.06 5.41 25.22
N LEU A 149 -19.17 5.19 26.53
CA LEU A 149 -20.33 4.58 27.13
C LEU A 149 -21.47 5.60 27.18
N THR A 150 -22.59 5.29 26.54
CA THR A 150 -23.74 6.19 26.45
C THR A 150 -24.76 5.95 27.57
N ALA A 151 -24.80 4.72 28.10
CA ALA A 151 -25.61 4.37 29.27
C ALA A 151 -24.85 3.37 30.14
N VAL A 152 -24.87 3.59 31.43
CA VAL A 152 -24.38 2.66 32.44
C VAL A 152 -25.41 2.58 33.56
N THR A 153 -25.94 1.39 33.81
CA THR A 153 -26.94 1.18 34.87
C THR A 153 -26.54 -0.03 35.71
N MET A 154 -26.84 0.03 36.99
CA MET A 154 -26.68 -1.09 37.91
C MET A 154 -27.99 -1.38 38.59
N SER A 155 -28.35 -2.66 38.67
CA SER A 155 -29.58 -3.11 39.34
C SER A 155 -29.34 -4.46 40.01
N SER A 156 -30.23 -4.79 40.97
CA SER A 156 -30.27 -6.08 41.61
C SER A 156 -31.58 -6.80 41.32
N ASN A 157 -31.60 -8.12 41.41
CA ASN A 157 -32.84 -8.92 41.34
C ASN A 157 -33.66 -8.91 42.63
N ASN A 158 -33.24 -8.10 43.62
CA ASN A 158 -34.04 -7.87 44.85
C ASN A 158 -35.39 -7.20 44.53
N ALA A 159 -36.36 -7.37 45.44
CA ALA A 159 -37.64 -6.69 45.31
C ALA A 159 -37.56 -5.17 45.22
N ASN A 160 -36.52 -4.57 45.84
CA ASN A 160 -36.08 -3.20 45.56
C ASN A 160 -34.71 -3.28 44.88
N SER A 161 -34.68 -2.99 43.58
CA SER A 161 -33.48 -3.13 42.73
C SER A 161 -32.27 -2.24 43.12
N ALA A 162 -32.47 -1.29 44.04
CA ALA A 162 -31.41 -0.44 44.57
C ALA A 162 -30.65 -1.11 45.75
N TYR A 163 -31.13 -2.28 46.19
CA TYR A 163 -30.52 -3.03 47.30
C TYR A 163 -30.22 -4.45 46.87
N ALA A 164 -29.20 -5.04 47.47
CA ALA A 164 -28.86 -6.45 47.33
C ALA A 164 -28.54 -7.05 48.72
N LYS A 165 -28.92 -8.30 48.92
CA LYS A 165 -28.54 -9.13 50.09
C LYS A 165 -27.77 -10.36 49.58
N GLU A 166 -27.27 -11.15 50.49
CA GLU A 166 -26.63 -12.41 50.19
C GLU A 166 -27.53 -13.33 49.34
N GLY A 167 -26.99 -13.80 48.20
CA GLY A 167 -27.67 -14.61 47.21
C GLY A 167 -28.38 -13.83 46.09
N ASP A 168 -28.46 -12.49 46.17
CA ASP A 168 -29.00 -11.66 45.08
C ASP A 168 -27.92 -11.51 43.96
N ILE A 169 -28.41 -11.32 42.74
CA ILE A 169 -27.59 -11.03 41.53
C ILE A 169 -27.58 -9.54 41.30
N VAL A 170 -26.41 -8.94 41.21
CA VAL A 170 -26.22 -7.56 40.79
C VAL A 170 -25.82 -7.54 39.30
N THR A 171 -26.58 -6.82 38.49
CA THR A 171 -26.32 -6.69 37.05
C THR A 171 -25.87 -5.29 36.72
N LEU A 172 -24.74 -5.18 36.02
CA LEU A 172 -24.23 -3.97 35.40
C LEU A 172 -24.58 -4.04 33.90
N SER A 173 -25.30 -3.07 33.40
CA SER A 173 -25.62 -2.92 31.97
C SER A 173 -25.02 -1.63 31.44
N PHE A 174 -24.45 -1.69 30.23
CA PHE A 174 -23.88 -0.53 29.57
C PHE A 174 -24.10 -0.58 28.05
N GLU A 175 -24.12 0.57 27.42
CA GLU A 175 -24.21 0.75 25.98
C GLU A 175 -23.03 1.60 25.50
N SER A 176 -22.50 1.29 24.31
CA SER A 176 -21.45 2.06 23.64
C SER A 176 -22.02 2.80 22.44
N ASN A 177 -21.48 3.99 22.13
CA ASN A 177 -21.84 4.78 20.96
C ASN A 177 -21.20 4.27 19.66
N VAL A 178 -20.28 3.30 19.73
CA VAL A 178 -19.57 2.79 18.54
C VAL A 178 -20.26 1.54 18.01
N ALA A 179 -20.37 1.46 16.68
CA ALA A 179 -20.89 0.29 15.98
C ALA A 179 -19.84 -0.86 15.93
N GLU A 180 -18.63 -0.61 16.42
CA GLU A 180 -17.53 -1.57 16.40
C GLU A 180 -17.54 -2.45 17.66
N PRO A 181 -17.14 -3.74 17.54
CA PRO A 181 -17.01 -4.59 18.69
C PRO A 181 -15.87 -4.07 19.59
N LEU A 182 -16.17 -3.88 20.87
CA LEU A 182 -15.14 -3.54 21.87
C LEU A 182 -14.14 -4.69 21.96
N GLN A 183 -12.86 -4.40 21.80
CA GLN A 183 -11.78 -5.42 21.84
C GLN A 183 -11.58 -5.96 23.24
N GLU A 184 -11.72 -5.10 24.26
CA GLU A 184 -11.50 -5.47 25.67
C GLU A 184 -12.34 -4.57 26.57
N LEU A 185 -12.96 -5.18 27.57
CA LEU A 185 -13.62 -4.49 28.67
C LEU A 185 -12.85 -4.79 29.96
N SER A 186 -12.12 -3.80 30.49
CA SER A 186 -11.48 -3.92 31.82
C SER A 186 -12.43 -3.41 32.89
N LEU A 187 -12.88 -4.31 33.77
CA LEU A 187 -13.65 -3.97 34.96
C LEU A 187 -12.71 -3.86 36.14
N ILE A 188 -12.52 -2.64 36.66
CA ILE A 188 -11.79 -2.42 37.92
C ILE A 188 -12.76 -2.70 39.07
N HIS A 189 -12.49 -3.80 39.81
CA HIS A 189 -13.27 -4.14 40.98
C HIS A 189 -12.72 -3.36 42.20
N ILE A 190 -13.60 -2.66 42.88
CA ILE A 190 -13.28 -1.96 44.12
C ILE A 190 -13.75 -2.82 45.33
#